data_8bc588d1dc834f3ee84704aac0efb8e3
#
_entry.id   8bc588d1dc834f3ee84704aac0efb8e3
#
_cell.length_a   1.000
_cell.length_b   1.000
_cell.length_c   1.000
_cell.angle_alpha   90.00
_cell.angle_beta   90.00
_cell.angle_gamma   90.00
#
_symmetry.space_group_name_H-M   'P 1'
#
loop_
_entity.id
_entity.type
_entity.pdbx_description
1 polymer ?
#
loop_
_entity_poly.entity_id
_entity_poly.type
_entity_poly.pdbx_seq_one_letter_code
_entity_poly.pdbx_strand_id
1 'polypeptide(L)'
;MEWIVETTEIEFPGENQTYRNARNELLNAERNLRQQIEAVAEMRRSLPPGGALKEDYRFLEGVAGEPVRFSELFAPGKDTLVIYGFMFRNGANPCPMCTAFLDSFDGAAPHVTRRVNLAVVARAKPQELFDYAQTRGWRNLRLLSSGDCDFNSDYLAEGSDGSQWPMVNVFRKVGSGIHHTYATELFLHPSEPGQNPRHVDLMWPLWHTLDLTPGGRGDWYPSLEYGNENG
;
A
#
# COMPACT_ATOMS: atom_id res chain seq x y z
N MET A 1 -24.34 -0.38 -13.98
CA MET A 1 -25.16 -1.59 -13.82
C MET A 1 -25.40 -1.72 -12.32
N GLU A 2 -26.57 -1.29 -11.86
CA GLU A 2 -26.95 -1.43 -10.47
C GLU A 2 -27.47 -2.85 -10.24
N TRP A 3 -26.73 -3.62 -9.45
CA TRP A 3 -27.21 -4.89 -8.92
C TRP A 3 -27.96 -4.60 -7.63
N ILE A 4 -29.23 -4.23 -7.73
CA ILE A 4 -30.11 -4.14 -6.55
C ILE A 4 -30.73 -5.51 -6.36
N VAL A 5 -30.14 -6.32 -5.49
CA VAL A 5 -30.87 -7.42 -4.85
C VAL A 5 -31.65 -6.82 -3.71
N GLU A 6 -32.97 -6.83 -3.74
CA GLU A 6 -33.78 -6.49 -2.58
C GLU A 6 -33.39 -7.46 -1.46
N THR A 7 -32.83 -6.94 -0.38
CA THR A 7 -32.16 -7.68 0.70
C THR A 7 -33.13 -8.45 1.61
N THR A 8 -34.38 -8.50 1.30
CA THR A 8 -35.42 -9.10 2.17
C THR A 8 -35.52 -10.62 2.12
N GLU A 9 -34.79 -11.28 1.21
CA GLU A 9 -34.93 -12.74 1.00
C GLU A 9 -33.60 -13.48 0.79
N ILE A 10 -32.47 -12.95 1.31
CA ILE A 10 -31.21 -13.70 1.25
C ILE A 10 -31.21 -14.72 2.39
N GLU A 11 -31.33 -15.98 2.02
CA GLU A 11 -31.24 -17.14 2.94
C GLU A 11 -30.26 -18.17 2.36
N PHE A 12 -29.36 -18.69 3.19
CA PHE A 12 -28.43 -19.71 2.79
C PHE A 12 -28.92 -21.10 3.24
N PRO A 13 -28.58 -22.17 2.50
CA PRO A 13 -29.00 -23.51 2.86
C PRO A 13 -28.60 -23.90 4.29
N GLY A 14 -29.61 -24.32 5.10
CA GLY A 14 -29.36 -24.82 6.45
C GLY A 14 -29.16 -23.77 7.54
N GLU A 15 -29.23 -22.49 7.22
CA GLU A 15 -29.15 -21.47 8.26
C GLU A 15 -30.39 -21.47 9.16
N ASN A 16 -30.20 -21.07 10.41
CA ASN A 16 -31.28 -20.88 11.37
C ASN A 16 -31.53 -19.40 11.65
N GLN A 17 -32.63 -19.10 12.31
CA GLN A 17 -33.05 -17.72 12.59
C GLN A 17 -32.03 -16.94 13.43
N THR A 18 -31.35 -17.60 14.36
CA THR A 18 -30.30 -16.95 15.19
C THR A 18 -29.13 -16.47 14.32
N TYR A 19 -28.65 -17.34 13.43
CA TYR A 19 -27.61 -16.97 12.46
C TYR A 19 -28.09 -15.83 11.53
N ARG A 20 -29.33 -15.94 11.00
CA ARG A 20 -29.87 -14.92 10.10
C ARG A 20 -29.96 -13.56 10.78
N ASN A 21 -30.41 -13.49 12.02
CA ASN A 21 -30.49 -12.24 12.77
C ASN A 21 -29.08 -11.62 12.95
N ALA A 22 -28.09 -12.40 13.41
CA ALA A 22 -26.71 -11.94 13.58
C ALA A 22 -26.10 -11.48 12.23
N ARG A 23 -26.38 -12.20 11.14
CA ARG A 23 -25.91 -11.83 9.80
C ARG A 23 -26.53 -10.52 9.29
N ASN A 24 -27.78 -10.26 9.62
CA ASN A 24 -28.44 -9.00 9.28
C ASN A 24 -27.85 -7.81 10.07
N GLU A 25 -27.50 -8.00 11.34
CA GLU A 25 -26.78 -6.99 12.14
C GLU A 25 -25.41 -6.71 11.53
N LEU A 26 -24.65 -7.76 11.19
CA LEU A 26 -23.35 -7.62 10.52
C LEU A 26 -23.48 -6.89 9.18
N LEU A 27 -24.49 -7.22 8.36
CA LEU A 27 -24.74 -6.55 7.08
C LEU A 27 -24.99 -5.04 7.25
N ASN A 28 -25.69 -4.64 8.31
CA ASN A 28 -25.87 -3.22 8.63
C ASN A 28 -24.54 -2.54 9.00
N ALA A 29 -23.68 -3.23 9.78
CA ALA A 29 -22.35 -2.73 10.10
C ALA A 29 -21.46 -2.63 8.84
N GLU A 30 -21.49 -3.62 7.95
CA GLU A 30 -20.78 -3.60 6.66
C GLU A 30 -21.24 -2.44 5.75
N ARG A 31 -22.55 -2.13 5.74
CA ARG A 31 -23.09 -0.98 5.00
C ARG A 31 -22.57 0.34 5.56
N ASN A 32 -22.56 0.47 6.89
CA ASN A 32 -22.02 1.67 7.56
C ASN A 32 -20.53 1.83 7.29
N LEU A 33 -19.74 0.73 7.34
CA LEU A 33 -18.33 0.75 7.02
C LEU A 33 -18.10 1.23 5.58
N ARG A 34 -18.88 0.73 4.60
CA ARG A 34 -18.80 1.19 3.21
C ARG A 34 -19.04 2.69 3.08
N GLN A 35 -20.04 3.24 3.81
CA GLN A 35 -20.29 4.68 3.83
C GLN A 35 -19.09 5.46 4.42
N GLN A 36 -18.48 4.95 5.49
CA GLN A 36 -17.29 5.57 6.09
C GLN A 36 -16.08 5.54 5.14
N ILE A 37 -15.87 4.44 4.43
CA ILE A 37 -14.80 4.33 3.42
C ILE A 37 -14.99 5.40 2.34
N GLU A 38 -16.21 5.57 1.80
CA GLU A 38 -16.52 6.60 0.80
C GLU A 38 -16.33 8.02 1.35
N ALA A 39 -16.78 8.29 2.58
CA ALA A 39 -16.62 9.59 3.22
C ALA A 39 -15.14 9.95 3.40
N VAL A 40 -14.31 9.02 3.90
CA VAL A 40 -12.86 9.22 4.06
C VAL A 40 -12.18 9.38 2.70
N ALA A 41 -12.60 8.62 1.68
CA ALA A 41 -12.07 8.77 0.33
C ALA A 41 -12.38 10.16 -0.25
N GLU A 42 -13.58 10.71 0.00
CA GLU A 42 -13.93 12.08 -0.39
C GLU A 42 -13.10 13.13 0.36
N MET A 43 -12.90 12.96 1.66
CA MET A 43 -12.00 13.84 2.44
C MET A 43 -10.59 13.85 1.84
N ARG A 44 -10.04 12.70 1.44
CA ARG A 44 -8.72 12.63 0.78
C ARG A 44 -8.71 13.37 -0.56
N ARG A 45 -9.77 13.23 -1.37
CA ARG A 45 -9.90 13.96 -2.65
C ARG A 45 -10.01 15.46 -2.48
N SER A 46 -10.60 15.90 -1.37
CA SER A 46 -10.84 17.31 -1.03
C SER A 46 -9.65 17.98 -0.33
N LEU A 47 -8.57 17.23 -0.03
CA LEU A 47 -7.37 17.83 0.55
C LEU A 47 -6.82 18.92 -0.39
N PRO A 48 -6.46 20.08 0.15
CA PRO A 48 -5.72 21.06 -0.62
C PRO A 48 -4.35 20.50 -1.00
N PRO A 49 -3.68 21.02 -2.03
CA PRO A 49 -2.30 20.67 -2.31
C PRO A 49 -1.44 20.94 -1.06
N GLY A 50 -0.68 19.94 -0.64
CA GLY A 50 0.30 20.07 0.44
C GLY A 50 1.57 20.79 -0.03
N GLY A 51 2.68 20.54 0.66
CA GLY A 51 3.97 21.16 0.34
C GLY A 51 4.42 20.88 -1.09
N ALA A 52 5.06 21.87 -1.71
CA ALA A 52 5.75 21.65 -2.97
C ALA A 52 6.85 20.60 -2.78
N LEU A 53 7.13 19.84 -3.82
CA LEU A 53 8.25 18.90 -3.83
C LEU A 53 9.53 19.65 -3.45
N LYS A 54 10.25 19.16 -2.43
CA LYS A 54 11.42 19.85 -1.87
C LYS A 54 12.53 20.03 -2.91
N GLU A 55 12.77 18.95 -3.67
CA GLU A 55 13.75 18.95 -4.77
C GLU A 55 13.41 17.90 -5.82
N ASP A 56 14.00 17.98 -6.99
CA ASP A 56 13.83 16.97 -8.05
C ASP A 56 14.78 15.80 -7.79
N TYR A 57 14.46 14.96 -6.80
CA TYR A 57 15.28 13.84 -6.34
C TYR A 57 15.74 12.95 -7.49
N ARG A 58 16.95 12.40 -7.36
CA ARG A 58 17.50 11.43 -8.30
C ARG A 58 17.47 10.05 -7.68
N PHE A 59 16.70 9.17 -8.31
CA PHE A 59 16.68 7.74 -8.04
C PHE A 59 17.56 6.99 -9.03
N LEU A 60 17.83 5.72 -8.70
CA LEU A 60 18.52 4.80 -9.60
C LEU A 60 17.53 3.69 -9.99
N GLU A 61 17.43 3.41 -11.30
CA GLU A 61 16.49 2.42 -11.86
C GLU A 61 17.25 1.34 -12.62
N GLY A 62 16.70 0.11 -12.66
CA GLY A 62 17.29 -1.02 -13.35
C GLY A 62 18.59 -1.54 -12.71
N VAL A 63 19.13 -2.62 -13.27
CA VAL A 63 20.35 -3.29 -12.76
C VAL A 63 21.56 -2.37 -12.78
N ALA A 64 21.71 -1.62 -13.86
CA ALA A 64 22.85 -0.71 -14.06
C ALA A 64 22.78 0.54 -13.17
N GLY A 65 21.63 0.80 -12.53
CA GLY A 65 21.44 1.99 -11.71
C GLY A 65 21.35 3.27 -12.55
N GLU A 66 20.58 3.25 -13.62
CA GLU A 66 20.37 4.42 -14.47
C GLU A 66 19.67 5.52 -13.65
N PRO A 67 20.18 6.76 -13.68
CA PRO A 67 19.58 7.85 -12.93
C PRO A 67 18.24 8.26 -13.56
N VAL A 68 17.23 8.41 -12.71
CA VAL A 68 15.92 8.94 -13.07
C VAL A 68 15.51 10.02 -12.08
N ARG A 69 15.01 11.14 -12.58
CA ARG A 69 14.54 12.24 -11.73
C ARG A 69 13.11 11.97 -11.26
N PHE A 70 12.77 12.53 -10.12
CA PHE A 70 11.39 12.48 -9.60
C PHE A 70 10.38 13.01 -10.63
N SER A 71 10.69 14.12 -11.27
CA SER A 71 9.84 14.74 -12.30
C SER A 71 9.58 13.84 -13.52
N GLU A 72 10.49 12.90 -13.80
CA GLU A 72 10.41 11.94 -14.91
C GLU A 72 9.57 10.68 -14.57
N LEU A 73 9.12 10.55 -13.31
CA LEU A 73 8.25 9.44 -12.90
C LEU A 73 6.80 9.59 -13.39
N PHE A 74 6.46 10.75 -13.96
CA PHE A 74 5.12 11.05 -14.45
C PHE A 74 5.02 10.79 -15.96
N ALA A 75 4.35 9.71 -16.32
CA ALA A 75 4.06 9.39 -17.71
C ALA A 75 3.14 10.46 -18.36
N PRO A 76 3.21 10.65 -19.68
CA PRO A 76 2.32 11.58 -20.39
C PRO A 76 0.84 11.32 -20.07
N GLY A 77 0.10 12.39 -19.80
CA GLY A 77 -1.33 12.33 -19.49
C GLY A 77 -1.68 11.89 -18.06
N LYS A 78 -0.70 11.69 -17.19
CA LYS A 78 -0.92 11.34 -15.78
C LYS A 78 -0.26 12.37 -14.88
N ASP A 79 -1.06 12.99 -14.01
CA ASP A 79 -0.62 14.03 -13.08
C ASP A 79 -0.34 13.52 -11.66
N THR A 80 -0.67 12.27 -11.37
CA THR A 80 -0.60 11.69 -10.02
C THR A 80 0.41 10.56 -9.97
N LEU A 81 1.23 10.53 -8.90
CA LEU A 81 2.24 9.51 -8.62
C LEU A 81 2.02 8.97 -7.20
N VAL A 82 1.89 7.66 -7.09
CA VAL A 82 1.89 6.92 -5.82
C VAL A 82 3.25 6.29 -5.63
N ILE A 83 3.87 6.53 -4.48
CA ILE A 83 5.14 5.91 -4.10
C ILE A 83 4.94 5.09 -2.83
N TYR A 84 5.38 3.84 -2.85
CA TYR A 84 5.48 2.98 -1.68
C TYR A 84 6.94 2.89 -1.21
N GLY A 85 7.18 3.21 0.06
CA GLY A 85 8.47 3.05 0.72
C GLY A 85 8.68 1.60 1.13
N PHE A 86 9.57 0.90 0.44
CA PHE A 86 9.93 -0.48 0.75
C PHE A 86 11.08 -0.52 1.75
N MET A 87 10.84 -1.09 2.93
CA MET A 87 11.85 -1.26 3.97
C MET A 87 12.87 -2.33 3.56
N PHE A 88 13.79 -1.91 2.73
CA PHE A 88 14.90 -2.73 2.24
C PHE A 88 16.12 -1.84 2.04
N ARG A 89 17.24 -2.17 2.70
CA ARG A 89 18.53 -1.47 2.60
C ARG A 89 19.65 -2.42 2.26
N ASN A 90 20.76 -1.86 1.81
CA ASN A 90 21.95 -2.62 1.44
C ASN A 90 22.39 -3.61 2.53
N GLY A 91 22.60 -4.86 2.14
CA GLY A 91 23.15 -5.91 3.00
C GLY A 91 22.22 -6.34 4.14
N ALA A 92 20.94 -5.93 4.12
CA ALA A 92 19.94 -6.34 5.11
C ALA A 92 18.83 -7.16 4.45
N ASN A 93 18.18 -8.01 5.22
CA ASN A 93 16.98 -8.69 4.75
C ASN A 93 15.85 -7.67 4.54
N PRO A 94 15.09 -7.78 3.45
CA PRO A 94 13.90 -6.95 3.25
C PRO A 94 12.82 -7.28 4.29
N CYS A 95 11.98 -6.29 4.60
CA CYS A 95 10.87 -6.47 5.54
C CYS A 95 9.88 -7.52 5.02
N PRO A 96 9.54 -8.55 5.81
CA PRO A 96 8.62 -9.60 5.37
C PRO A 96 7.21 -9.08 5.06
N MET A 97 6.70 -8.16 5.87
CA MET A 97 5.37 -7.57 5.64
C MET A 97 5.32 -6.72 4.37
N CYS A 98 6.36 -5.90 4.13
CA CYS A 98 6.45 -5.13 2.88
C CYS A 98 6.54 -6.07 1.67
N THR A 99 7.30 -7.15 1.79
CA THR A 99 7.41 -8.18 0.73
C THR A 99 6.06 -8.79 0.43
N ALA A 100 5.34 -9.28 1.45
CA ALA A 100 4.02 -9.89 1.26
C ALA A 100 2.98 -8.89 0.70
N PHE A 101 3.09 -7.61 1.07
CA PHE A 101 2.29 -6.56 0.46
C PHE A 101 2.61 -6.43 -1.03
N LEU A 102 3.88 -6.31 -1.39
CA LEU A 102 4.33 -6.14 -2.78
C LEU A 102 4.05 -7.38 -3.64
N ASP A 103 4.10 -8.60 -3.07
CA ASP A 103 3.69 -9.83 -3.76
C ASP A 103 2.23 -9.74 -4.25
N SER A 104 1.35 -9.22 -3.41
CA SER A 104 -0.05 -9.02 -3.79
C SER A 104 -0.25 -7.80 -4.70
N PHE A 105 0.54 -6.76 -4.51
CA PHE A 105 0.39 -5.49 -5.21
C PHE A 105 0.96 -5.53 -6.63
N ASP A 106 1.95 -6.39 -6.90
CA ASP A 106 2.49 -6.61 -8.26
C ASP A 106 1.38 -7.01 -9.23
N GLY A 107 0.47 -7.90 -8.81
CA GLY A 107 -0.68 -8.28 -9.62
C GLY A 107 -1.68 -7.15 -9.87
N ALA A 108 -1.80 -6.19 -8.96
CA ALA A 108 -2.69 -5.03 -9.11
C ALA A 108 -2.05 -3.87 -9.90
N ALA A 109 -0.72 -3.80 -9.96
CA ALA A 109 0.03 -2.69 -10.54
C ALA A 109 -0.37 -2.38 -12.01
N PRO A 110 -0.60 -3.34 -12.91
CA PRO A 110 -1.03 -3.05 -14.28
C PRO A 110 -2.38 -2.30 -14.35
N HIS A 111 -3.28 -2.54 -13.40
CA HIS A 111 -4.58 -1.86 -13.33
C HIS A 111 -4.44 -0.46 -12.72
N VAL A 112 -3.68 -0.32 -11.64
CA VAL A 112 -3.38 0.96 -10.99
C VAL A 112 -2.69 1.91 -11.95
N THR A 113 -1.68 1.41 -12.69
CA THR A 113 -0.90 2.20 -13.63
C THR A 113 -1.67 2.63 -14.88
N ARG A 114 -2.90 2.15 -15.10
CA ARG A 114 -3.80 2.75 -16.11
C ARG A 114 -4.26 4.16 -15.73
N ARG A 115 -4.33 4.46 -14.45
CA ARG A 115 -4.92 5.71 -13.94
C ARG A 115 -3.88 6.67 -13.37
N VAL A 116 -2.87 6.16 -12.67
CA VAL A 116 -1.83 6.95 -11.99
C VAL A 116 -0.45 6.40 -12.31
N ASN A 117 0.60 7.11 -11.93
CA ASN A 117 1.95 6.55 -11.90
C ASN A 117 2.16 5.84 -10.57
N LEU A 118 2.94 4.76 -10.59
CA LEU A 118 3.26 3.95 -9.43
C LEU A 118 4.75 3.66 -9.39
N ALA A 119 5.38 3.83 -8.24
CA ALA A 119 6.74 3.42 -8.00
C ALA A 119 6.91 2.83 -6.59
N VAL A 120 7.88 1.98 -6.43
CA VAL A 120 8.35 1.44 -5.14
C VAL A 120 9.78 1.94 -4.95
N VAL A 121 10.03 2.59 -3.82
CA VAL A 121 11.34 3.17 -3.50
C VAL A 121 11.95 2.45 -2.31
N ALA A 122 13.21 2.02 -2.43
CA ALA A 122 13.98 1.37 -1.37
C ALA A 122 15.38 1.97 -1.26
N ARG A 123 16.04 1.81 -0.09
CA ARG A 123 17.48 2.15 0.11
C ARG A 123 18.44 1.13 -0.47
N ALA A 124 17.96 -0.08 -0.78
CA ALA A 124 18.79 -1.13 -1.37
C ALA A 124 19.43 -0.67 -2.68
N LYS A 125 20.63 -1.17 -2.97
CA LYS A 125 21.28 -0.91 -4.25
C LYS A 125 20.45 -1.44 -5.41
N PRO A 126 20.54 -0.82 -6.60
CA PRO A 126 19.77 -1.23 -7.77
C PRO A 126 19.87 -2.74 -8.07
N GLN A 127 21.08 -3.30 -8.02
CA GLN A 127 21.29 -4.73 -8.26
C GLN A 127 20.59 -5.60 -7.22
N GLU A 128 20.73 -5.30 -5.90
CA GLU A 128 20.08 -6.06 -4.83
C GLU A 128 18.55 -6.02 -4.95
N LEU A 129 18.02 -4.84 -5.27
CA LEU A 129 16.58 -4.63 -5.45
C LEU A 129 16.05 -5.42 -6.65
N PHE A 130 16.79 -5.42 -7.75
CA PHE A 130 16.45 -6.20 -8.95
C PHE A 130 16.50 -7.70 -8.69
N ASP A 131 17.58 -8.20 -8.09
CA ASP A 131 17.75 -9.63 -7.80
C ASP A 131 16.65 -10.13 -6.87
N TYR A 132 16.31 -9.32 -5.86
CA TYR A 132 15.21 -9.65 -4.97
C TYR A 132 13.87 -9.70 -5.71
N ALA A 133 13.57 -8.72 -6.55
CA ALA A 133 12.37 -8.71 -7.36
C ALA A 133 12.25 -9.93 -8.28
N GLN A 134 13.39 -10.37 -8.88
CA GLN A 134 13.42 -11.60 -9.67
C GLN A 134 13.11 -12.84 -8.83
N THR A 135 13.68 -12.92 -7.62
CA THR A 135 13.40 -14.02 -6.68
C THR A 135 11.91 -14.09 -6.29
N ARG A 136 11.27 -12.93 -6.12
CA ARG A 136 9.82 -12.84 -5.80
C ARG A 136 8.92 -12.98 -7.02
N GLY A 137 9.47 -12.87 -8.23
CA GLY A 137 8.69 -12.92 -9.49
C GLY A 137 7.92 -11.63 -9.79
N TRP A 138 8.30 -10.50 -9.19
CA TRP A 138 7.69 -9.20 -9.49
C TRP A 138 8.02 -8.75 -10.91
N ARG A 139 7.00 -8.39 -11.68
CA ARG A 139 7.13 -8.05 -13.11
C ARG A 139 6.52 -6.71 -13.47
N ASN A 140 5.66 -6.19 -12.61
CA ASN A 140 4.80 -5.04 -12.91
C ASN A 140 5.12 -3.81 -12.04
N LEU A 141 5.93 -3.98 -11.00
CA LEU A 141 6.33 -2.89 -10.13
C LEU A 141 7.51 -2.14 -10.71
N ARG A 142 7.43 -0.80 -10.76
CA ARG A 142 8.56 0.06 -11.04
C ARG A 142 9.37 0.24 -9.77
N LEU A 143 10.57 -0.33 -9.74
CA LEU A 143 11.43 -0.38 -8.57
C LEU A 143 12.56 0.63 -8.71
N LEU A 144 12.72 1.47 -7.69
CA LEU A 144 13.70 2.56 -7.66
C LEU A 144 14.55 2.46 -6.39
N SER A 145 15.84 2.62 -6.54
CA SER A 145 16.74 2.83 -5.41
C SER A 145 16.83 4.33 -5.11
N SER A 146 16.59 4.72 -3.87
CA SER A 146 16.84 6.10 -3.44
C SER A 146 18.33 6.42 -3.27
N GLY A 147 19.18 5.39 -3.26
CA GLY A 147 20.62 5.59 -3.06
C GLY A 147 20.86 6.45 -1.81
N ASP A 148 21.63 7.53 -1.98
CA ASP A 148 21.98 8.45 -0.91
C ASP A 148 21.11 9.73 -0.90
N CYS A 149 20.08 9.83 -1.75
CA CYS A 149 19.22 11.01 -1.75
C CYS A 149 18.29 11.06 -0.53
N ASP A 150 17.89 12.25 -0.12
CA ASP A 150 17.12 12.49 1.12
C ASP A 150 15.63 12.17 1.02
N PHE A 151 15.15 11.64 -0.11
CA PHE A 151 13.73 11.35 -0.32
C PHE A 151 13.09 10.56 0.81
N ASN A 152 13.76 9.49 1.28
CA ASN A 152 13.19 8.63 2.32
C ASN A 152 13.02 9.36 3.65
N SER A 153 13.99 10.20 4.04
CA SER A 153 13.91 10.98 5.27
C SER A 153 12.94 12.15 5.15
N ASP A 154 12.93 12.83 3.99
CA ASP A 154 12.05 13.98 3.76
C ASP A 154 10.56 13.60 3.73
N TYR A 155 10.24 12.36 3.30
CA TYR A 155 8.86 11.85 3.22
C TYR A 155 8.59 10.70 4.20
N LEU A 156 9.25 10.72 5.34
CA LEU A 156 9.02 9.87 6.51
C LEU A 156 9.09 8.36 6.25
N ALA A 157 9.78 7.93 5.21
CA ALA A 157 10.09 6.51 5.01
C ALA A 157 11.37 6.08 5.75
N GLU A 158 12.10 7.03 6.34
CA GLU A 158 13.28 6.79 7.17
C GLU A 158 13.37 7.83 8.29
N GLY A 159 13.58 7.35 9.52
CA GLY A 159 13.79 8.20 10.69
C GLY A 159 15.23 8.67 10.83
N SER A 160 15.47 9.67 11.69
CA SER A 160 16.81 10.20 11.98
C SER A 160 17.73 9.19 12.65
N ASP A 161 17.18 8.13 13.25
CA ASP A 161 17.91 7.00 13.83
C ASP A 161 18.20 5.89 12.80
N GLY A 162 17.83 6.11 11.53
CA GLY A 162 17.95 5.14 10.46
C GLY A 162 16.89 4.05 10.47
N SER A 163 15.87 4.12 11.34
CA SER A 163 14.68 3.25 11.24
C SER A 163 13.96 3.47 9.91
N GLN A 164 13.39 2.41 9.33
CA GLN A 164 12.63 2.52 8.09
C GLN A 164 11.14 2.32 8.36
N TRP A 165 10.31 3.03 7.59
CA TRP A 165 8.87 2.92 7.67
C TRP A 165 8.24 2.70 6.29
N PRO A 166 7.19 1.85 6.19
CA PRO A 166 6.57 1.51 4.91
C PRO A 166 5.50 2.56 4.54
N MET A 167 5.93 3.76 4.25
CA MET A 167 5.03 4.87 3.91
C MET A 167 4.49 4.76 2.49
N VAL A 168 3.21 5.08 2.31
CA VAL A 168 2.65 5.41 1.01
C VAL A 168 2.56 6.92 0.90
N ASN A 169 3.21 7.48 -0.10
CA ASN A 169 3.18 8.91 -0.40
C ASN A 169 2.52 9.15 -1.76
N VAL A 170 1.69 10.17 -1.86
CA VAL A 170 1.04 10.56 -3.11
C VAL A 170 1.45 11.98 -3.48
N PHE A 171 1.85 12.14 -4.72
CA PHE A 171 2.25 13.42 -5.31
C PHE A 171 1.39 13.73 -6.52
N ARG A 172 1.14 15.00 -6.75
CA ARG A 172 0.37 15.48 -7.91
C ARG A 172 1.03 16.68 -8.56
N LYS A 173 1.01 16.70 -9.91
CA LYS A 173 1.33 17.89 -10.67
C LYS A 173 0.19 18.91 -10.57
N VAL A 174 0.48 20.12 -10.08
CA VAL A 174 -0.47 21.22 -9.96
C VAL A 174 0.16 22.46 -10.61
N GLY A 175 -0.39 22.93 -11.69
CA GLY A 175 0.25 23.98 -12.50
C GLY A 175 1.62 23.54 -13.00
N SER A 176 2.66 24.29 -12.71
CA SER A 176 4.05 23.98 -13.07
C SER A 176 4.82 23.21 -11.97
N GLY A 177 4.20 22.96 -10.82
CA GLY A 177 4.84 22.32 -9.67
C GLY A 177 4.37 20.90 -9.41
N ILE A 178 5.09 20.19 -8.57
CA ILE A 178 4.70 18.91 -8.01
C ILE A 178 4.47 19.13 -6.52
N HIS A 179 3.35 18.64 -6.00
CA HIS A 179 2.97 18.79 -4.61
C HIS A 179 2.73 17.42 -3.96
N HIS A 180 3.15 17.29 -2.72
CA HIS A 180 2.75 16.17 -1.87
C HIS A 180 1.28 16.35 -1.48
N THR A 181 0.44 15.34 -1.66
CA THR A 181 -1.00 15.45 -1.44
C THR A 181 -1.54 14.51 -0.38
N TYR A 182 -0.82 13.43 -0.09
CA TYR A 182 -1.24 12.46 0.93
C TYR A 182 -0.07 11.59 1.37
N ALA A 183 -0.07 11.18 2.65
CA ALA A 183 0.77 10.12 3.20
C ALA A 183 -0.04 9.22 4.13
N THR A 184 0.45 8.00 4.37
CA THR A 184 -0.13 7.05 5.34
C THR A 184 0.28 7.41 6.78
N GLU A 185 -0.07 8.60 7.24
CA GLU A 185 0.28 9.10 8.58
C GLU A 185 -0.31 8.26 9.71
N LEU A 186 -1.37 7.51 9.44
CA LEU A 186 -1.99 6.61 10.42
C LEU A 186 -0.99 5.61 11.00
N PHE A 187 0.03 5.21 10.23
CA PHE A 187 1.11 4.36 10.71
C PHE A 187 1.93 5.01 11.85
N LEU A 188 2.02 6.33 11.85
CA LEU A 188 2.77 7.10 12.86
C LEU A 188 1.91 7.40 14.10
N HIS A 189 0.62 7.12 14.06
CA HIS A 189 -0.30 7.28 15.19
C HIS A 189 -0.38 6.00 16.03
N PRO A 190 -0.43 6.14 17.38
CA PRO A 190 -0.70 5.00 18.24
C PRO A 190 -2.03 4.34 17.85
N SER A 191 -2.04 3.00 17.83
CA SER A 191 -3.30 2.27 17.69
C SER A 191 -4.14 2.43 18.94
N GLU A 192 -5.46 2.43 18.81
CA GLU A 192 -6.37 2.34 19.94
C GLU A 192 -6.18 1.00 20.67
N PRO A 193 -6.47 0.91 21.98
CA PRO A 193 -6.34 -0.33 22.72
C PRO A 193 -7.06 -1.50 22.02
N GLY A 194 -6.34 -2.57 21.76
CA GLY A 194 -6.86 -3.75 21.07
C GLY A 194 -6.91 -3.65 19.54
N GLN A 195 -6.48 -2.53 18.96
CA GLN A 195 -6.37 -2.37 17.50
C GLN A 195 -4.98 -2.74 16.99
N ASN A 196 -4.96 -3.34 15.82
CA ASN A 196 -3.74 -3.55 15.05
C ASN A 196 -3.41 -2.25 14.26
N PRO A 197 -2.13 -1.83 14.13
CA PRO A 197 -1.77 -0.71 13.25
C PRO A 197 -2.08 -1.04 11.80
N ARG A 198 -2.99 -0.30 11.21
CA ARG A 198 -3.61 -0.61 9.91
C ARG A 198 -3.17 0.36 8.79
N HIS A 199 -1.91 0.69 8.69
CA HIS A 199 -1.40 1.76 7.83
C HIS A 199 -1.62 1.56 6.31
N VAL A 200 -1.59 0.33 5.81
CA VAL A 200 -1.84 -0.01 4.39
C VAL A 200 -3.05 -0.92 4.21
N ASP A 201 -3.87 -1.05 5.22
CA ASP A 201 -4.93 -2.03 5.32
C ASP A 201 -5.92 -2.01 4.15
N LEU A 202 -6.38 -0.82 3.75
CA LEU A 202 -7.30 -0.68 2.62
C LEU A 202 -6.68 -1.03 1.26
N MET A 203 -5.35 -1.18 1.19
CA MET A 203 -4.62 -1.55 -0.02
C MET A 203 -4.19 -3.02 -0.02
N TRP A 204 -4.22 -3.69 1.13
CA TRP A 204 -3.65 -5.02 1.31
C TRP A 204 -4.72 -6.09 1.50
N PRO A 205 -5.00 -6.91 0.47
CA PRO A 205 -6.07 -7.91 0.53
C PRO A 205 -5.84 -9.02 1.55
N LEU A 206 -4.60 -9.28 2.00
CA LEU A 206 -4.29 -10.33 2.96
C LEU A 206 -5.07 -10.15 4.27
N TRP A 207 -4.96 -8.98 4.89
CA TRP A 207 -5.63 -8.71 6.17
C TRP A 207 -7.15 -8.72 6.02
N HIS A 208 -7.67 -8.13 4.95
CA HIS A 208 -9.11 -8.16 4.68
C HIS A 208 -9.63 -9.58 4.47
N THR A 209 -8.84 -10.45 3.82
CA THR A 209 -9.24 -11.85 3.64
C THR A 209 -9.28 -12.60 4.96
N LEU A 210 -8.29 -12.42 5.83
CA LEU A 210 -8.26 -13.05 7.15
C LEU A 210 -9.39 -12.54 8.05
N ASP A 211 -9.71 -11.25 7.99
CA ASP A 211 -10.84 -10.65 8.74
C ASP A 211 -12.22 -11.24 8.34
N LEU A 212 -12.35 -11.90 7.19
CA LEU A 212 -13.56 -12.62 6.81
C LEU A 212 -13.69 -14.00 7.49
N THR A 213 -12.62 -14.48 8.11
CA THR A 213 -12.59 -15.82 8.73
C THR A 213 -12.92 -15.76 10.22
N PRO A 214 -13.48 -16.84 10.82
CA PRO A 214 -13.73 -16.87 12.26
C PRO A 214 -12.48 -16.68 13.12
N GLY A 215 -11.30 -17.09 12.64
CA GLY A 215 -10.03 -16.93 13.35
C GLY A 215 -9.41 -15.53 13.25
N GLY A 216 -9.88 -14.73 12.28
CA GLY A 216 -9.33 -13.39 12.03
C GLY A 216 -7.83 -13.41 11.69
N ARG A 217 -7.14 -12.34 12.07
CA ARG A 217 -5.69 -12.18 11.83
C ARG A 217 -4.83 -12.97 12.83
N GLY A 218 -5.30 -13.15 14.06
CA GLY A 218 -4.52 -13.72 15.15
C GLY A 218 -3.21 -12.98 15.36
N ASP A 219 -2.21 -13.70 15.89
CA ASP A 219 -0.85 -13.21 16.13
C ASP A 219 0.12 -13.57 14.99
N TRP A 220 -0.40 -14.10 13.89
CA TRP A 220 0.40 -14.49 12.75
C TRP A 220 0.81 -13.27 11.89
N TYR A 221 2.06 -13.31 11.40
CA TYR A 221 2.61 -12.32 10.48
C TYR A 221 3.29 -13.01 9.29
N PRO A 222 3.31 -12.36 8.10
CA PRO A 222 4.01 -12.86 6.94
C PRO A 222 5.51 -13.09 7.19
N SER A 223 6.04 -14.14 6.57
CA SER A 223 7.46 -14.46 6.52
C SER A 223 7.99 -14.33 5.08
N LEU A 224 9.31 -14.21 4.91
CA LEU A 224 9.95 -14.22 3.59
C LEU A 224 9.85 -15.60 2.93
N GLU A 225 9.86 -16.65 3.74
CA GLU A 225 9.73 -18.04 3.30
C GLU A 225 8.77 -18.77 4.24
N TYR A 226 7.94 -19.63 3.68
CA TYR A 226 7.11 -20.54 4.43
C TYR A 226 7.71 -21.94 4.29
N GLY A 227 8.08 -22.56 5.41
CA GLY A 227 8.48 -23.95 5.42
C GLY A 227 7.36 -24.83 4.85
N ASN A 228 7.72 -25.99 4.29
CA ASN A 228 6.73 -26.99 3.94
C ASN A 228 6.09 -27.51 5.25
N GLU A 229 5.08 -26.84 5.74
CA GLU A 229 4.18 -27.40 6.75
C GLU A 229 3.34 -28.50 6.09
N ASN A 230 4.00 -29.62 5.78
CA ASN A 230 3.32 -30.89 5.57
C ASN A 230 3.08 -31.49 6.95
N GLY A 231 1.92 -31.19 7.52
CA GLY A 231 1.42 -31.76 8.74
C GLY A 231 -0.09 -31.93 8.64
#